data_3e65dc464013b8ae938b05b64a19d44b
#
_entry.id   3e65dc464013b8ae938b05b64a19d44b
#
_cell.length_a   1.000
_cell.length_b   1.000
_cell.length_c   1.000
_cell.angle_alpha   90.00
_cell.angle_beta   90.00
_cell.angle_gamma   90.00
#
_symmetry.space_group_name_H-M   'P 1'
#
loop_
_entity.id
_entity.type
_entity.pdbx_description
1 polymer ?
#
loop_
_entity_poly.entity_id
_entity_poly.type
_entity_poly.pdbx_seq_one_letter_code
_entity_poly.pdbx_strand_id
1 'polypeptide(L)'
;GHPIGCAAALAALDIYEAEGTVERGAQMAEKMRQWMLPMAEMACVKELRFLGMIGVVELTPDTQPFIARIKQSLFEQGYLFRPLGTMFYLMPPLVIDDNELKAAVDALRTTIHDVALCRKDTI
;
A
#
# COMPACT_ATOMS: atom_id res chain seq x y z
N GLY A 1 11.52 26.72 -14.49
CA GLY A 1 12.62 26.39 -15.34
C GLY A 1 14.01 26.46 -14.72
N HIS A 2 14.25 25.73 -13.59
CA HIS A 2 15.61 25.66 -13.03
C HIS A 2 16.46 24.70 -13.89
N PRO A 3 17.61 25.11 -14.49
CA PRO A 3 18.36 24.31 -15.46
C PRO A 3 18.78 22.92 -14.92
N ILE A 4 19.26 22.85 -13.67
CA ILE A 4 19.64 21.59 -13.03
C ILE A 4 18.42 20.66 -12.87
N GLY A 5 17.27 21.22 -12.49
CA GLY A 5 16.03 20.46 -12.39
C GLY A 5 15.57 19.92 -13.75
N CYS A 6 15.70 20.71 -14.82
CA CYS A 6 15.39 20.26 -16.18
C CYS A 6 16.33 19.14 -16.64
N ALA A 7 17.63 19.27 -16.38
CA ALA A 7 18.61 18.24 -16.71
C ALA A 7 18.34 16.92 -15.95
N ALA A 8 18.02 17.00 -14.67
CA ALA A 8 17.65 15.82 -13.87
C ALA A 8 16.36 15.16 -14.37
N ALA A 9 15.35 15.96 -14.76
CA ALA A 9 14.10 15.43 -15.32
C ALA A 9 14.32 14.72 -16.66
N LEU A 10 15.14 15.28 -17.56
CA LEU A 10 15.50 14.63 -18.82
C LEU A 10 16.22 13.31 -18.58
N ALA A 11 17.22 13.29 -17.71
CA ALA A 11 17.92 12.05 -17.35
C ALA A 11 16.99 10.99 -16.74
N ALA A 12 16.01 11.39 -15.95
CA ALA A 12 15.00 10.46 -15.41
C ALA A 12 14.11 9.88 -16.52
N LEU A 13 13.71 10.69 -17.51
CA LEU A 13 12.93 10.22 -18.67
C LEU A 13 13.72 9.22 -19.51
N ASP A 14 15.02 9.50 -19.77
CA ASP A 14 15.90 8.58 -20.48
C ASP A 14 15.99 7.21 -19.78
N ILE A 15 16.07 7.20 -18.44
CA ILE A 15 16.06 5.98 -17.63
C ILE A 15 14.70 5.26 -17.75
N TYR A 16 13.58 5.98 -17.71
CA TYR A 16 12.25 5.40 -17.83
C TYR A 16 12.07 4.68 -19.17
N GLU A 17 12.56 5.27 -20.26
CA GLU A 17 12.53 4.65 -21.58
C GLU A 17 13.47 3.44 -21.66
N ALA A 18 14.72 3.59 -21.20
CA ALA A 18 15.73 2.54 -21.29
C ALA A 18 15.40 1.29 -20.46
N GLU A 19 14.78 1.48 -19.28
CA GLU A 19 14.45 0.39 -18.34
C GLU A 19 13.00 -0.09 -18.44
N GLY A 20 12.15 0.53 -19.26
CA GLY A 20 10.73 0.19 -19.35
C GLY A 20 10.00 0.39 -18.01
N THR A 21 10.37 1.45 -17.27
CA THR A 21 9.90 1.64 -15.87
C THR A 21 8.38 1.78 -15.78
N VAL A 22 7.74 2.41 -16.77
CA VAL A 22 6.29 2.62 -16.79
C VAL A 22 5.55 1.28 -16.99
N GLU A 23 6.02 0.47 -17.93
CA GLU A 23 5.48 -0.86 -18.23
C GLU A 23 5.67 -1.81 -17.05
N ARG A 24 6.83 -1.77 -16.42
CA ARG A 24 7.11 -2.50 -15.17
C ARG A 24 6.17 -2.07 -14.05
N GLY A 25 5.93 -0.76 -13.89
CA GLY A 25 4.98 -0.22 -12.92
C GLY A 25 3.56 -0.72 -13.16
N ALA A 26 3.11 -0.80 -14.42
CA ALA A 26 1.80 -1.36 -14.76
C ALA A 26 1.67 -2.85 -14.39
N GLN A 27 2.71 -3.65 -14.65
CA GLN A 27 2.75 -5.06 -14.26
C GLN A 27 2.73 -5.23 -12.73
N MET A 28 3.49 -4.40 -12.03
CA MET A 28 3.55 -4.41 -10.57
C MET A 28 2.22 -3.97 -9.94
N ALA A 29 1.53 -3.02 -10.54
CA ALA A 29 0.20 -2.59 -10.12
C ALA A 29 -0.81 -3.74 -10.17
N GLU A 30 -0.78 -4.56 -11.21
CA GLU A 30 -1.65 -5.73 -11.31
C GLU A 30 -1.31 -6.80 -10.27
N LYS A 31 -0.02 -7.06 -10.01
CA LYS A 31 0.40 -7.96 -8.93
C LYS A 31 -0.08 -7.46 -7.56
N MET A 32 0.14 -6.18 -7.27
CA MET A 32 -0.32 -5.55 -6.02
C MET A 32 -1.83 -5.71 -5.86
N ARG A 33 -2.60 -5.45 -6.92
CA ARG A 33 -4.04 -5.64 -6.92
C ARG A 33 -4.41 -7.08 -6.57
N GLN A 34 -3.82 -8.07 -7.24
CA GLN A 34 -4.07 -9.49 -6.98
C GLN A 34 -3.76 -9.88 -5.53
N TRP A 35 -2.67 -9.39 -4.97
CA TRP A 35 -2.30 -9.67 -3.57
C TRP A 35 -3.21 -9.00 -2.55
N MET A 36 -3.77 -7.82 -2.88
CA MET A 36 -4.69 -7.11 -2.01
C MET A 36 -6.14 -7.63 -2.10
N LEU A 37 -6.57 -8.19 -3.24
CA LEU A 37 -7.96 -8.64 -3.43
C LEU A 37 -8.52 -9.53 -2.30
N PRO A 38 -7.76 -10.49 -1.73
CA PRO A 38 -8.27 -11.30 -0.61
C PRO A 38 -8.70 -10.50 0.61
N MET A 39 -8.24 -9.25 0.77
CA MET A 39 -8.65 -8.38 1.87
C MET A 39 -10.12 -7.95 1.75
N ALA A 40 -10.70 -7.98 0.56
CA ALA A 40 -12.12 -7.65 0.34
C ALA A 40 -13.08 -8.58 1.10
N GLU A 41 -12.65 -9.81 1.39
CA GLU A 41 -13.44 -10.79 2.15
C GLU A 41 -13.42 -10.54 3.68
N MET A 42 -12.60 -9.61 4.15
CA MET A 42 -12.49 -9.29 5.56
C MET A 42 -13.66 -8.42 6.01
N ALA A 43 -14.40 -8.81 7.04
CA ALA A 43 -15.57 -8.10 7.54
C ALA A 43 -15.30 -6.64 7.98
N CYS A 44 -14.04 -6.33 8.32
CA CYS A 44 -13.61 -4.98 8.68
C CYS A 44 -13.18 -4.13 7.48
N VAL A 45 -13.15 -4.68 6.26
CA VAL A 45 -12.83 -3.95 5.04
C VAL A 45 -14.13 -3.50 4.37
N LYS A 46 -14.24 -2.20 4.16
CA LYS A 46 -15.39 -1.59 3.49
C LYS A 46 -15.21 -1.63 1.97
N GLU A 47 -14.00 -1.30 1.50
CA GLU A 47 -13.73 -1.14 0.08
C GLU A 47 -12.24 -1.25 -0.23
N LEU A 48 -11.92 -1.77 -1.42
CA LEU A 48 -10.60 -1.68 -2.05
C LEU A 48 -10.68 -0.80 -3.29
N ARG A 49 -9.71 0.09 -3.45
CA ARG A 49 -9.59 0.96 -4.64
C ARG A 49 -8.18 0.89 -5.21
N PHE A 50 -8.06 0.94 -6.53
CA PHE A 50 -6.78 0.84 -7.22
C PHE A 50 -6.70 1.86 -8.36
N LEU A 51 -5.53 2.51 -8.47
CA LEU A 51 -5.19 3.37 -9.59
C LEU A 51 -3.68 3.26 -9.87
N GLY A 52 -3.30 2.52 -10.91
CA GLY A 52 -1.88 2.22 -11.17
C GLY A 52 -1.21 1.63 -9.93
N MET A 53 -0.07 2.18 -9.55
CA MET A 53 0.69 1.77 -8.35
C MET A 53 0.13 2.32 -7.03
N ILE A 54 -1.13 2.74 -7.00
CA ILE A 54 -1.81 3.15 -5.77
C ILE A 54 -2.86 2.11 -5.43
N GLY A 55 -2.72 1.48 -4.27
CA GLY A 55 -3.70 0.56 -3.69
C GLY A 55 -4.22 1.10 -2.37
N VAL A 56 -5.54 1.15 -2.19
CA VAL A 56 -6.19 1.65 -0.97
C VAL A 56 -7.06 0.56 -0.39
N VAL A 57 -6.97 0.36 0.91
CA VAL A 57 -7.93 -0.38 1.72
C VAL A 57 -8.63 0.58 2.66
N GLU A 58 -9.94 0.72 2.51
CA GLU A 58 -10.80 1.47 3.41
C GLU A 58 -11.44 0.50 4.39
N LEU A 59 -11.22 0.74 5.67
CA LEU A 59 -11.82 -0.05 6.75
C LEU A 59 -13.18 0.53 7.13
N THR A 60 -14.02 -0.31 7.74
CA THR A 60 -15.33 0.11 8.26
C THR A 60 -15.17 1.16 9.38
N PRO A 61 -16.12 2.10 9.55
CA PRO A 61 -16.01 3.20 10.52
C PRO A 61 -15.77 2.76 11.97
N ASP A 62 -16.25 1.62 12.34
CA ASP A 62 -16.11 1.03 13.67
C ASP A 62 -14.68 0.54 13.98
N THR A 63 -13.79 0.51 12.97
CA THR A 63 -12.35 0.27 13.15
C THR A 63 -11.57 1.51 13.59
N GLN A 64 -12.19 2.70 13.59
CA GLN A 64 -11.53 3.96 13.92
C GLN A 64 -10.72 3.93 15.23
N PRO A 65 -11.18 3.32 16.33
CA PRO A 65 -10.41 3.24 17.58
C PRO A 65 -9.12 2.42 17.46
N PHE A 66 -9.02 1.55 16.45
CA PHE A 66 -7.91 0.62 16.28
C PHE A 66 -6.84 1.09 15.27
N ILE A 67 -7.10 2.18 14.53
CA ILE A 67 -6.19 2.68 13.49
C ILE A 67 -4.80 2.98 14.02
N ALA A 68 -4.70 3.61 15.21
CA ALA A 68 -3.42 3.90 15.84
C ALA A 68 -2.64 2.62 16.17
N ARG A 69 -3.31 1.59 16.63
CA ARG A 69 -2.72 0.29 16.95
C ARG A 69 -2.24 -0.43 15.69
N ILE A 70 -3.04 -0.44 14.62
CA ILE A 70 -2.64 -1.00 13.32
C ILE A 70 -1.39 -0.29 12.81
N LYS A 71 -1.39 1.05 12.80
CA LYS A 71 -0.24 1.85 12.39
C LYS A 71 1.01 1.52 13.21
N GLN A 72 0.87 1.45 14.53
CA GLN A 72 1.99 1.15 15.43
C GLN A 72 2.56 -0.25 15.18
N SER A 73 1.71 -1.26 15.05
CA SER A 73 2.13 -2.63 14.77
C SER A 73 2.86 -2.75 13.42
N LEU A 74 2.39 -2.06 12.38
CA LEU A 74 3.08 -1.99 11.09
C LEU A 74 4.45 -1.30 11.21
N PHE A 75 4.54 -0.23 11.99
CA PHE A 75 5.79 0.47 12.23
C PHE A 75 6.83 -0.42 12.94
N GLU A 76 6.41 -1.19 13.93
CA GLU A 76 7.25 -2.17 14.63
C GLU A 76 7.76 -3.29 13.72
N GLN A 77 7.03 -3.62 12.67
CA GLN A 77 7.43 -4.54 11.61
C GLN A 77 8.33 -3.89 10.53
N GLY A 78 8.63 -2.58 10.65
CA GLY A 78 9.47 -1.83 9.71
C GLY A 78 8.71 -1.13 8.58
N TYR A 79 7.37 -1.10 8.62
CA TYR A 79 6.55 -0.48 7.58
C TYR A 79 5.95 0.85 8.05
N LEU A 80 6.30 1.94 7.36
CA LEU A 80 5.75 3.27 7.64
C LEU A 80 4.47 3.53 6.83
N PHE A 81 3.33 3.20 7.40
CA PHE A 81 2.03 3.58 6.84
C PHE A 81 1.52 4.90 7.43
N ARG A 82 0.85 5.69 6.61
CA ARG A 82 0.24 6.98 7.01
C ARG A 82 -1.26 6.95 6.73
N PRO A 83 -2.08 6.37 7.65
CA PRO A 83 -3.50 6.25 7.42
C PRO A 83 -4.18 7.62 7.32
N LEU A 84 -5.22 7.71 6.48
CA LEU A 84 -6.14 8.84 6.36
C LEU A 84 -7.52 8.41 6.88
N GLY A 85 -7.86 8.79 8.11
CA GLY A 85 -9.05 8.26 8.77
C GLY A 85 -8.95 6.74 8.91
N THR A 86 -9.88 6.01 8.29
CA THR A 86 -9.89 4.53 8.25
C THR A 86 -9.20 3.94 7.02
N MET A 87 -8.58 4.76 6.17
CA MET A 87 -7.94 4.31 4.94
C MET A 87 -6.45 4.09 5.14
N PHE A 88 -5.96 2.91 4.75
CA PHE A 88 -4.55 2.65 4.51
C PHE A 88 -4.28 2.59 3.01
N TYR A 89 -3.19 3.19 2.58
CA TYR A 89 -2.80 3.17 1.17
C TYR A 89 -1.35 2.76 0.99
N LEU A 90 -1.11 2.05 -0.10
CA LEU A 90 0.22 1.75 -0.63
C LEU A 90 0.43 2.61 -1.86
N MET A 91 1.57 3.28 -1.91
CA MET A 91 2.07 4.02 -3.06
C MET A 91 3.58 3.80 -3.13
N PRO A 92 4.00 2.58 -3.49
CA PRO A 92 5.41 2.22 -3.55
C PRO A 92 6.10 2.88 -4.75
N PRO A 93 7.43 3.01 -4.74
CA PRO A 93 8.18 3.46 -5.90
C PRO A 93 8.01 2.48 -7.08
N LEU A 94 8.07 2.99 -8.32
CA LEU A 94 7.91 2.16 -9.53
C LEU A 94 8.96 1.06 -9.66
N VAL A 95 10.09 1.20 -8.97
CA VAL A 95 11.22 0.26 -9.00
C VAL A 95 11.22 -0.74 -7.83
N ILE A 96 10.16 -0.79 -7.02
CA ILE A 96 10.07 -1.73 -5.90
C ILE A 96 10.21 -3.18 -6.37
N ASP A 97 10.83 -4.01 -5.55
CA ASP A 97 10.93 -5.46 -5.79
C ASP A 97 9.60 -6.17 -5.47
N ASP A 98 9.32 -7.25 -6.21
CA ASP A 98 8.12 -8.07 -6.03
C ASP A 98 7.97 -8.59 -4.59
N ASN A 99 9.08 -9.06 -4.00
CA ASN A 99 9.06 -9.63 -2.65
C ASN A 99 8.84 -8.56 -1.59
N GLU A 100 9.44 -7.38 -1.76
CA GLU A 100 9.25 -6.24 -0.86
C GLU A 100 7.81 -5.75 -0.88
N LEU A 101 7.23 -5.57 -2.07
CA LEU A 101 5.84 -5.15 -2.20
C LEU A 101 4.88 -6.20 -1.64
N LYS A 102 5.12 -7.48 -1.96
CA LYS A 102 4.31 -8.58 -1.42
C LYS A 102 4.38 -8.64 0.10
N ALA A 103 5.56 -8.51 0.67
CA ALA A 103 5.74 -8.49 2.13
C ALA A 103 4.99 -7.33 2.79
N ALA A 104 5.01 -6.13 2.18
CA ALA A 104 4.26 -4.99 2.69
C ALA A 104 2.73 -5.21 2.64
N VAL A 105 2.21 -5.81 1.57
CA VAL A 105 0.80 -6.18 1.45
C VAL A 105 0.42 -7.25 2.47
N ASP A 106 1.24 -8.29 2.64
CA ASP A 106 0.99 -9.36 3.60
C ASP A 106 1.04 -8.84 5.04
N ALA A 107 1.99 -7.95 5.38
CA ALA A 107 2.07 -7.30 6.68
C ALA A 107 0.80 -6.47 6.97
N LEU A 108 0.35 -5.66 6.00
CA LEU A 108 -0.87 -4.87 6.13
C LEU A 108 -2.09 -5.76 6.36
N ARG A 109 -2.25 -6.80 5.54
CA ARG A 109 -3.36 -7.76 5.63
C ARG A 109 -3.39 -8.47 6.98
N THR A 110 -2.27 -9.03 7.41
CA THR A 110 -2.17 -9.77 8.67
C THR A 110 -2.44 -8.86 9.86
N THR A 111 -1.84 -7.66 9.88
CA THR A 111 -2.05 -6.71 10.98
C THR A 111 -3.50 -6.26 11.10
N ILE A 112 -4.18 -5.97 9.97
CA ILE A 112 -5.61 -5.61 9.98
C ILE A 112 -6.44 -6.80 10.50
N HIS A 113 -6.15 -8.01 10.03
CA HIS A 113 -6.85 -9.22 10.46
C HIS A 113 -6.72 -9.46 11.98
N ASP A 114 -5.51 -9.40 12.51
CA ASP A 114 -5.23 -9.68 13.93
C ASP A 114 -5.91 -8.66 14.86
N VAL A 115 -5.86 -7.37 14.48
CA VAL A 115 -6.55 -6.32 15.22
C VAL A 115 -8.07 -6.48 15.15
N ALA A 116 -8.61 -6.90 14.00
CA ALA A 116 -10.04 -7.16 13.84
C ALA A 116 -10.52 -8.38 14.64
N LEU A 117 -9.67 -9.41 14.81
CA LEU A 117 -9.98 -10.57 15.65
C LEU A 117 -10.00 -10.21 17.14
N CYS A 118 -9.02 -9.46 17.64
CA CYS A 118 -8.97 -8.99 19.03
C CYS A 118 -10.22 -8.18 19.44
N ARG A 119 -10.96 -7.66 18.47
CA ARG A 119 -12.23 -6.95 18.68
C ARG A 119 -13.36 -7.88 19.13
N LYS A 120 -13.35 -9.18 18.73
CA LYS A 120 -14.38 -10.15 19.11
C LYS A 120 -14.26 -10.62 20.56
N ASP A 121 -13.08 -10.48 21.13
CA ASP A 121 -12.77 -10.95 22.49
C ASP A 121 -13.00 -9.85 23.57
N THR A 122 -13.45 -8.65 23.17
CA THR A 122 -13.61 -7.49 24.07
C THR A 122 -15.09 -7.12 24.29
N ILE A 123 -16.04 -7.99 23.87
CA ILE A 123 -17.48 -7.89 24.17
C ILE A 123 -17.86 -9.10 25.08
#